data_9164cbb544f2ac4469b0dcae189267e4
#
_entry.id   9164cbb544f2ac4469b0dcae189267e4
#
_cell.length_a   1.000
_cell.length_b   1.000
_cell.length_c   1.000
_cell.angle_alpha   90.00
_cell.angle_beta   90.00
_cell.angle_gamma   90.00
#
_symmetry.space_group_name_H-M   'P 1'
#
loop_
_entity.id
_entity.type
_entity.pdbx_description
1 polymer ?
#
loop_
_entity_poly.entity_id
_entity_poly.type
_entity_poly.pdbx_seq_one_letter_code
_entity_poly.pdbx_strand_id
1 'polypeptide(L)'
;MASATSAPAAIREANSGYYDFYLALHSNAIGNGEPQNTARGIIAFYYPTSTGGQRGAELIAENLREIYPLPNRVSTRATTTLGEVARSRFPAVLVEIGYHDNYADALWVEGHVEAIAQQLVRAL
;
A
#
# COMPACT_ATOMS: atom_id res chain seq x y z
N MET A 1 -10.90 0.49 -14.37
CA MET A 1 -9.65 0.24 -13.63
C MET A 1 -8.54 -0.09 -14.61
N ALA A 2 -7.41 0.55 -14.45
CA ALA A 2 -6.26 0.30 -15.31
C ALA A 2 -5.45 -0.90 -14.80
N SER A 3 -4.84 -1.64 -15.71
CA SER A 3 -3.98 -2.79 -15.40
C SER A 3 -2.63 -2.59 -16.09
N ALA A 4 -1.54 -2.78 -15.35
CA ALA A 4 -0.19 -2.62 -15.88
C ALA A 4 0.75 -3.69 -15.31
N THR A 5 1.79 -4.04 -16.07
CA THR A 5 2.74 -5.11 -15.72
C THR A 5 3.96 -4.60 -14.97
N SER A 6 4.16 -3.28 -14.86
CA SER A 6 5.29 -2.68 -14.15
C SER A 6 4.88 -1.34 -13.56
N ALA A 7 5.63 -0.89 -12.53
CA ALA A 7 5.38 0.40 -11.91
C ALA A 7 5.52 1.57 -12.90
N PRO A 8 6.59 1.65 -13.76
CA PRO A 8 6.66 2.70 -14.76
C PRO A 8 5.48 2.72 -15.72
N ALA A 9 4.99 1.56 -16.15
CA ALA A 9 3.83 1.45 -17.03
C ALA A 9 2.55 1.91 -16.31
N ALA A 10 2.37 1.52 -15.06
CA ALA A 10 1.23 1.95 -14.26
C ALA A 10 1.21 3.46 -14.07
N ILE A 11 2.37 4.06 -13.78
CA ILE A 11 2.49 5.51 -13.61
C ILE A 11 2.13 6.24 -14.91
N ARG A 12 2.66 5.79 -16.05
CA ARG A 12 2.35 6.39 -17.36
C ARG A 12 0.87 6.31 -17.68
N GLU A 13 0.28 5.15 -17.47
CA GLU A 13 -1.13 4.92 -17.75
C GLU A 13 -2.03 5.80 -16.87
N ALA A 14 -1.75 5.86 -15.57
CA ALA A 14 -2.50 6.71 -14.66
C ALA A 14 -2.35 8.19 -15.02
N ASN A 15 -1.12 8.64 -15.30
CA ASN A 15 -0.84 10.05 -15.61
C ASN A 15 -1.41 10.50 -16.94
N SER A 16 -1.77 9.58 -17.85
CA SER A 16 -2.42 9.91 -19.11
C SER A 16 -3.92 10.13 -18.99
N GLY A 17 -4.52 9.77 -17.85
CA GLY A 17 -5.94 9.91 -17.59
C GLY A 17 -6.26 11.04 -16.61
N TYR A 18 -7.53 11.08 -16.19
CA TYR A 18 -8.04 12.03 -15.20
C TYR A 18 -8.61 11.24 -14.02
N TYR A 19 -7.86 11.21 -12.93
CA TYR A 19 -8.22 10.48 -11.71
C TYR A 19 -8.09 11.39 -10.50
N ASP A 20 -8.79 11.07 -9.45
CA ASP A 20 -8.72 11.82 -8.18
C ASP A 20 -7.63 11.28 -7.26
N PHE A 21 -7.27 10.01 -7.43
CA PHE A 21 -6.37 9.33 -6.50
C PHE A 21 -5.70 8.13 -7.18
N TYR A 22 -4.44 7.90 -6.85
CA TYR A 22 -3.69 6.72 -7.30
C TYR A 22 -3.43 5.81 -6.10
N LEU A 23 -3.93 4.59 -6.14
CA LEU A 23 -3.69 3.60 -5.11
C LEU A 23 -2.88 2.43 -5.69
N ALA A 24 -1.70 2.21 -5.14
CA ALA A 24 -0.86 1.06 -5.48
C ALA A 24 -0.86 0.07 -4.32
N LEU A 25 -1.10 -1.20 -4.64
CA LEU A 25 -1.14 -2.27 -3.65
C LEU A 25 0.02 -3.24 -3.91
N HIS A 26 0.84 -3.44 -2.90
CA HIS A 26 2.01 -4.31 -2.95
C HIS A 26 2.06 -5.20 -1.71
N SER A 27 2.80 -6.28 -1.78
CA SER A 27 3.26 -7.02 -0.61
C SER A 27 4.72 -6.70 -0.37
N ASN A 28 5.13 -6.70 0.90
CA ASN A 28 6.50 -6.39 1.29
C ASN A 28 7.34 -7.65 1.45
N ALA A 29 8.66 -7.48 1.50
CA ALA A 29 9.61 -8.57 1.77
C ALA A 29 10.88 -8.01 2.38
N ILE A 30 11.52 -8.77 3.27
CA ILE A 30 12.90 -8.49 3.68
C ILE A 30 13.84 -8.79 2.51
N GLY A 31 13.56 -9.88 1.77
CA GLY A 31 14.28 -10.16 0.54
C GLY A 31 15.70 -10.68 0.75
N ASN A 32 15.98 -11.28 1.90
CA ASN A 32 17.32 -11.79 2.23
C ASN A 32 17.53 -13.26 1.86
N GLY A 33 16.57 -13.87 1.15
CA GLY A 33 16.62 -15.28 0.77
C GLY A 33 16.16 -16.25 1.84
N GLU A 34 15.84 -15.78 3.04
CA GLU A 34 15.31 -16.63 4.11
C GLU A 34 13.83 -16.92 3.84
N PRO A 35 13.38 -18.17 4.03
CA PRO A 35 12.00 -18.55 3.77
C PRO A 35 11.01 -17.99 4.79
N GLN A 36 11.50 -17.58 5.97
CA GLN A 36 10.68 -16.94 6.98
C GLN A 36 11.46 -15.84 7.68
N ASN A 37 10.92 -14.65 7.69
CA ASN A 37 11.44 -13.55 8.47
C ASN A 37 10.47 -13.20 9.61
N THR A 38 10.93 -12.39 10.57
CA THR A 38 10.13 -11.96 11.71
C THR A 38 9.44 -10.61 11.47
N ALA A 39 9.73 -9.94 10.36
CA ALA A 39 9.11 -8.66 10.04
C ALA A 39 7.67 -8.87 9.60
N ARG A 40 6.76 -8.10 10.19
CA ARG A 40 5.34 -8.09 9.89
C ARG A 40 4.82 -6.66 9.89
N GLY A 41 3.76 -6.42 9.17
CA GLY A 41 3.08 -5.14 9.26
C GLY A 41 2.57 -4.63 7.94
N ILE A 42 1.90 -3.49 8.02
CA ILE A 42 1.35 -2.78 6.89
C ILE A 42 1.91 -1.36 6.92
N ILE A 43 2.37 -0.87 5.79
CA ILE A 43 2.89 0.50 5.67
C ILE A 43 2.20 1.19 4.50
N ALA A 44 1.59 2.34 4.76
CA ALA A 44 1.02 3.19 3.73
C ALA A 44 1.98 4.36 3.47
N PHE A 45 2.58 4.37 2.27
CA PHE A 45 3.55 5.37 1.85
C PHE A 45 2.87 6.50 1.08
N TYR A 46 3.34 7.72 1.30
CA TYR A 46 2.86 8.91 0.59
C TYR A 46 4.02 9.86 0.29
N TYR A 47 3.83 10.77 -0.65
CA TYR A 47 4.85 11.78 -0.95
C TYR A 47 4.82 12.89 0.09
N PRO A 48 5.99 13.37 0.59
CA PRO A 48 6.04 14.26 1.75
C PRO A 48 5.25 15.57 1.61
N THR A 49 5.14 16.11 0.39
CA THR A 49 4.43 17.38 0.15
C THR A 49 2.99 17.19 -0.30
N SER A 50 2.53 15.94 -0.44
CA SER A 50 1.16 15.65 -0.86
C SER A 50 0.24 15.58 0.34
N THR A 51 -0.53 16.63 0.58
CA THR A 51 -1.52 16.64 1.66
C THR A 51 -2.63 15.62 1.41
N GLY A 52 -3.07 15.46 0.17
CA GLY A 52 -4.05 14.45 -0.20
C GLY A 52 -3.52 13.03 -0.06
N GLY A 53 -2.25 12.81 -0.42
CA GLY A 53 -1.60 11.52 -0.23
C GLY A 53 -1.47 11.16 1.24
N GLN A 54 -1.02 12.09 2.07
CA GLN A 54 -0.92 11.88 3.51
C GLN A 54 -2.27 11.56 4.13
N ARG A 55 -3.29 12.32 3.79
CA ARG A 55 -4.65 12.10 4.29
C ARG A 55 -5.17 10.71 3.90
N GLY A 56 -4.96 10.33 2.63
CA GLY A 56 -5.33 9.00 2.15
C GLY A 56 -4.60 7.89 2.89
N ALA A 57 -3.30 8.05 3.10
CA ALA A 57 -2.48 7.07 3.84
C ALA A 57 -2.98 6.89 5.29
N GLU A 58 -3.29 7.99 5.96
CA GLU A 58 -3.81 7.95 7.34
C GLU A 58 -5.15 7.23 7.42
N LEU A 59 -6.06 7.52 6.50
CA LEU A 59 -7.37 6.87 6.45
C LEU A 59 -7.24 5.37 6.14
N ILE A 60 -6.37 5.00 5.20
CA ILE A 60 -6.11 3.60 4.87
C ILE A 60 -5.54 2.88 6.09
N ALA A 61 -4.54 3.45 6.75
CA ALA A 61 -3.95 2.85 7.94
C ALA A 61 -4.98 2.67 9.07
N GLU A 62 -5.80 3.68 9.31
CA GLU A 62 -6.84 3.61 10.33
C GLU A 62 -7.83 2.48 10.05
N ASN A 63 -8.28 2.35 8.80
CA ASN A 63 -9.21 1.30 8.43
C ASN A 63 -8.58 -0.09 8.49
N LEU A 64 -7.34 -0.25 8.04
CA LEU A 64 -6.66 -1.55 8.09
C LEU A 64 -6.32 -2.00 9.51
N ARG A 65 -6.12 -1.06 10.44
CA ARG A 65 -5.95 -1.41 11.86
C ARG A 65 -7.13 -2.17 12.43
N GLU A 66 -8.32 -1.95 11.91
CA GLU A 66 -9.53 -2.62 12.41
C GLU A 66 -9.50 -4.13 12.16
N ILE A 67 -8.80 -4.58 11.12
CA ILE A 67 -8.80 -5.99 10.74
C ILE A 67 -7.44 -6.68 10.86
N TYR A 68 -6.34 -5.92 10.92
CA TYR A 68 -5.00 -6.52 11.01
C TYR A 68 -4.72 -7.01 12.43
N PRO A 69 -4.15 -8.23 12.60
CA PRO A 69 -3.95 -8.81 13.94
C PRO A 69 -2.95 -8.06 14.83
N LEU A 70 -2.09 -7.22 14.24
CA LEU A 70 -1.12 -6.42 14.98
C LEU A 70 -1.33 -4.94 14.65
N PRO A 71 -2.37 -4.28 15.18
CA PRO A 71 -2.72 -2.93 14.76
C PRO A 71 -1.61 -1.90 15.02
N ASN A 72 -0.76 -2.12 16.01
CA ASN A 72 0.39 -1.25 16.28
C ASN A 72 1.51 -1.39 15.23
N ARG A 73 1.40 -2.35 14.31
CA ARG A 73 2.31 -2.51 13.17
C ARG A 73 1.67 -2.06 11.86
N VAL A 74 0.64 -1.29 11.90
CA VAL A 74 0.07 -0.57 10.76
C VAL A 74 0.50 0.88 10.88
N SER A 75 1.26 1.37 9.92
CA SER A 75 1.85 2.71 9.98
C SER A 75 1.77 3.44 8.65
N THR A 76 2.00 4.74 8.71
CA THR A 76 2.18 5.58 7.52
C THR A 76 3.64 6.05 7.46
N ARG A 77 4.13 6.32 6.24
CA ARG A 77 5.50 6.80 6.06
C ARG A 77 5.61 7.68 4.82
N ALA A 78 6.26 8.83 4.97
CA ALA A 78 6.59 9.67 3.83
C ALA A 78 7.78 9.06 3.06
N THR A 79 7.74 9.14 1.74
CA THR A 79 8.83 8.65 0.89
C THR A 79 8.99 9.49 -0.36
N THR A 80 10.25 9.65 -0.80
CA THR A 80 10.59 10.32 -2.06
C THR A 80 11.12 9.33 -3.11
N THR A 81 11.30 8.05 -2.74
CA THR A 81 12.01 7.07 -3.56
C THR A 81 11.11 6.08 -4.28
N LEU A 82 9.83 5.97 -3.89
CA LEU A 82 8.90 5.08 -4.57
C LEU A 82 8.24 5.81 -5.75
N GLY A 83 8.51 5.34 -6.96
CA GLY A 83 8.08 6.02 -8.18
C GLY A 83 6.58 6.20 -8.30
N GLU A 84 5.78 5.21 -7.87
CA GLU A 84 4.33 5.30 -7.95
C GLU A 84 3.75 6.41 -7.06
N VAL A 85 4.46 6.78 -6.01
CA VAL A 85 4.10 7.89 -5.12
C VAL A 85 4.72 9.20 -5.61
N ALA A 86 6.00 9.16 -5.99
CA ALA A 86 6.78 10.35 -6.32
C ALA A 86 6.43 10.96 -7.69
N ARG A 87 6.00 10.15 -8.66
CA ARG A 87 5.77 10.58 -10.04
C ARG A 87 4.30 10.65 -10.44
N SER A 88 3.39 10.35 -9.52
CA SER A 88 1.95 10.46 -9.81
C SER A 88 1.54 11.92 -9.94
N ARG A 89 0.71 12.22 -10.94
CA ARG A 89 0.04 13.52 -11.08
C ARG A 89 -1.00 13.75 -10.00
N PHE A 90 -1.50 12.69 -9.41
CA PHE A 90 -2.60 12.70 -8.47
C PHE A 90 -2.10 12.39 -7.07
N PRO A 91 -2.84 12.77 -6.01
CA PRO A 91 -2.55 12.26 -4.68
C PRO A 91 -2.42 10.73 -4.75
N ALA A 92 -1.37 10.19 -4.15
CA ALA A 92 -1.04 8.78 -4.30
C ALA A 92 -0.62 8.16 -2.98
N VAL A 93 -1.02 6.91 -2.78
CA VAL A 93 -0.58 6.07 -1.67
C VAL A 93 -0.14 4.72 -2.24
N LEU A 94 1.01 4.23 -1.79
CA LEU A 94 1.43 2.86 -2.02
C LEU A 94 1.34 2.13 -0.70
N VAL A 95 0.51 1.09 -0.64
CA VAL A 95 0.32 0.30 0.57
C VAL A 95 1.07 -1.03 0.42
N GLU A 96 2.02 -1.26 1.32
CA GLU A 96 2.65 -2.55 1.50
C GLU A 96 1.81 -3.37 2.49
N ILE A 97 1.04 -4.31 1.97
CA ILE A 97 0.07 -5.07 2.76
C ILE A 97 0.71 -6.37 3.23
N GLY A 98 1.38 -6.32 4.38
CA GLY A 98 2.03 -7.49 4.95
C GLY A 98 3.32 -7.88 4.25
N TYR A 99 4.07 -8.78 4.86
CA TYR A 99 5.31 -9.33 4.30
C TYR A 99 5.04 -10.72 3.76
N HIS A 100 5.19 -10.91 2.43
CA HIS A 100 4.91 -12.22 1.82
C HIS A 100 5.97 -13.27 2.15
N ASP A 101 7.12 -12.88 2.69
CA ASP A 101 8.13 -13.78 3.23
C ASP A 101 8.03 -13.97 4.76
N ASN A 102 6.92 -13.53 5.33
CA ASN A 102 6.51 -13.87 6.69
C ASN A 102 5.28 -14.77 6.60
N TYR A 103 5.37 -15.97 7.19
CA TYR A 103 4.32 -16.98 7.04
C TYR A 103 2.96 -16.48 7.57
N ALA A 104 2.96 -15.84 8.74
CA ALA A 104 1.71 -15.38 9.35
C ALA A 104 1.07 -14.25 8.54
N ASP A 105 1.86 -13.30 8.00
CA ASP A 105 1.34 -12.24 7.15
C ASP A 105 0.83 -12.79 5.82
N ALA A 106 1.57 -13.70 5.20
CA ALA A 106 1.14 -14.32 3.95
C ALA A 106 -0.20 -15.03 4.10
N LEU A 107 -0.38 -15.79 5.17
CA LEU A 107 -1.65 -16.47 5.47
C LEU A 107 -2.78 -15.48 5.75
N TRP A 108 -2.48 -14.42 6.50
CA TRP A 108 -3.49 -13.42 6.81
C TRP A 108 -3.99 -12.71 5.54
N VAL A 109 -3.08 -12.28 4.68
CA VAL A 109 -3.45 -11.63 3.42
C VAL A 109 -4.28 -12.57 2.54
N GLU A 110 -3.83 -13.81 2.38
CA GLU A 110 -4.53 -14.81 1.57
C GLU A 110 -5.97 -15.05 2.06
N GLY A 111 -6.15 -15.07 3.39
CA GLY A 111 -7.46 -15.32 3.99
C GLY A 111 -8.36 -14.08 4.12
N HIS A 112 -7.87 -12.88 3.81
CA HIS A 112 -8.58 -11.63 4.08
C HIS A 112 -8.63 -10.66 2.88
N VAL A 113 -8.49 -11.17 1.67
CA VAL A 113 -8.47 -10.34 0.46
C VAL A 113 -9.73 -9.47 0.37
N GLU A 114 -10.90 -10.04 0.58
CA GLU A 114 -12.16 -9.29 0.51
C GLU A 114 -12.28 -8.27 1.64
N ALA A 115 -11.93 -8.65 2.87
CA ALA A 115 -11.97 -7.73 4.00
C ALA A 115 -11.02 -6.56 3.81
N ILE A 116 -9.82 -6.81 3.28
CA ILE A 116 -8.85 -5.76 2.94
C ILE A 116 -9.44 -4.81 1.90
N ALA A 117 -10.02 -5.36 0.83
CA ALA A 117 -10.65 -4.55 -0.21
C ALA A 117 -11.78 -3.66 0.35
N GLN A 118 -12.61 -4.20 1.22
CA GLN A 118 -13.69 -3.44 1.86
C GLN A 118 -13.16 -2.29 2.70
N GLN A 119 -12.08 -2.50 3.46
CA GLN A 119 -11.49 -1.44 4.26
C GLN A 119 -10.87 -0.34 3.39
N LEU A 120 -10.25 -0.71 2.28
CA LEU A 120 -9.72 0.26 1.32
C LEU A 120 -10.83 1.11 0.70
N VAL A 121 -11.95 0.49 0.34
CA VAL A 121 -13.11 1.21 -0.19
C VAL A 121 -13.67 2.20 0.85
N ARG A 122 -13.76 1.79 2.10
CA ARG A 122 -14.22 2.68 3.18
C ARG A 122 -13.29 3.86 3.41
N ALA A 123 -11.99 3.65 3.25
CA ALA A 123 -10.99 4.69 3.46
C ALA A 123 -11.05 5.78 2.39
N LEU A 124 -11.38 5.40 1.19
CA LEU A 124 -11.37 6.29 0.02
C LEU A 124 -12.78 6.60 -0.44
#